data_f56fbda03a9546666b50d8361423a69e
#
_entry.id   f56fbda03a9546666b50d8361423a69e
#
_cell.length_a   1.000
_cell.length_b   1.000
_cell.length_c   1.000
_cell.angle_alpha   90.00
_cell.angle_beta   90.00
_cell.angle_gamma   90.00
#
_symmetry.space_group_name_H-M   'P 1'
#
loop_
_entity.id
_entity.type
_entity.pdbx_description
1 polymer ?
#
loop_
_entity_poly.entity_id
_entity_poly.type
_entity_poly.pdbx_seq_one_letter_code
_entity_poly.pdbx_strand_id
1 'polypeptide(L)'
;NSFKSREITSTVGTQNEVTIAAIILDAYRAFEILSKHPRIDRDRISITGWSLGGGVTLFSAWLPVNNAINQNVKFKSHLAFYPPCFFEPENIQFSDSPIHILIGELDNWTPAKPCEGFVSKLKNNSANINLTIYEGSHHSFDKDSPVIRNENAYNFSDCLFQLTEDGDVLMNYLNIPMSNSFLQKLGFMFCVSRGVNYGGNPVARESSFAFAKKFM
;
A
#
# COMPACT_ATOMS: atom_id res chain seq x y z
N ASN A 1 12.89 12.45 1.16
CA ASN A 1 12.96 11.11 1.79
C ASN A 1 12.20 11.14 3.11
N SER A 2 11.04 10.46 3.14
CA SER A 2 10.10 10.47 4.28
C SER A 2 10.68 9.91 5.60
N PHE A 3 11.71 9.11 5.52
CA PHE A 3 12.34 8.48 6.70
C PHE A 3 13.52 9.27 7.22
N LYS A 4 14.47 9.62 6.36
CA LYS A 4 15.68 10.33 6.75
C LYS A 4 15.39 11.67 7.42
N SER A 5 14.40 12.42 6.92
CA SER A 5 13.99 13.71 7.49
C SER A 5 13.34 13.59 8.88
N ARG A 6 12.93 12.37 9.27
CA ARG A 6 12.34 12.03 10.56
C ARG A 6 13.28 11.19 11.43
N GLU A 7 14.56 11.08 11.03
CA GLU A 7 15.61 10.29 11.71
C GLU A 7 15.30 8.80 11.88
N ILE A 8 14.43 8.26 11.01
CA ILE A 8 14.01 6.85 11.02
C ILE A 8 14.92 6.03 10.12
N THR A 9 15.54 5.02 10.69
CA THR A 9 16.51 4.16 10.00
C THR A 9 15.95 2.79 9.58
N SER A 10 14.83 2.36 10.19
CA SER A 10 14.20 1.07 9.89
C SER A 10 12.68 1.19 9.89
N THR A 11 12.05 0.73 8.81
CA THR A 11 10.59 0.66 8.67
C THR A 11 10.03 -0.70 9.15
N VAL A 12 10.87 -1.72 9.29
CA VAL A 12 10.45 -3.06 9.71
C VAL A 12 10.33 -3.16 11.23
N GLY A 13 11.20 -2.49 11.97
CA GLY A 13 11.20 -2.48 13.44
C GLY A 13 10.37 -1.36 14.07
N THR A 14 10.11 -0.29 13.30
CA THR A 14 9.48 0.96 13.77
C THR A 14 8.35 1.42 12.84
N GLN A 15 7.52 0.49 12.37
CA GLN A 15 6.42 0.77 11.44
C GLN A 15 5.41 1.81 11.97
N ASN A 16 5.42 2.05 13.28
CA ASN A 16 4.51 2.95 13.97
C ASN A 16 4.99 4.41 13.99
N GLU A 17 6.24 4.67 13.62
CA GLU A 17 6.85 6.01 13.73
C GLU A 17 6.57 6.89 12.51
N VAL A 18 6.28 6.27 11.35
CA VAL A 18 5.86 6.99 10.14
C VAL A 18 4.59 6.35 9.59
N THR A 19 3.48 7.04 9.73
CA THR A 19 2.19 6.57 9.21
C THR A 19 2.13 6.63 7.68
N ILE A 20 1.29 5.80 7.07
CA ILE A 20 1.00 5.87 5.62
C ILE A 20 0.50 7.27 5.26
N ALA A 21 -0.35 7.89 6.08
CA ALA A 21 -0.85 9.25 5.86
C ALA A 21 0.28 10.30 5.79
N ALA A 22 1.29 10.20 6.65
CA ALA A 22 2.45 11.09 6.61
C ALA A 22 3.26 10.96 5.31
N ILE A 23 3.37 9.74 4.77
CA ILE A 23 4.08 9.49 3.51
C ILE A 23 3.21 9.92 2.32
N ILE A 24 1.89 9.78 2.39
CA ILE A 24 0.97 10.32 1.37
C ILE A 24 1.10 11.84 1.29
N LEU A 25 1.17 12.53 2.43
CA LEU A 25 1.43 13.98 2.45
C LEU A 25 2.75 14.33 1.75
N ASP A 26 3.82 13.57 2.00
CA ASP A 26 5.10 13.77 1.32
C ASP A 26 5.00 13.53 -0.19
N ALA A 27 4.23 12.51 -0.63
CA ALA A 27 3.97 12.24 -2.04
C ALA A 27 3.16 13.37 -2.71
N TYR A 28 2.17 13.94 -2.03
CA TYR A 28 1.39 15.07 -2.53
C TYR A 28 2.26 16.33 -2.67
N ARG A 29 3.13 16.59 -1.71
CA ARG A 29 4.12 17.70 -1.82
C ARG A 29 5.08 17.49 -2.97
N ALA A 30 5.52 16.25 -3.21
CA ALA A 30 6.34 15.93 -4.37
C ALA A 30 5.58 16.18 -5.68
N PHE A 31 4.30 15.81 -5.76
CA PHE A 31 3.43 16.13 -6.89
C PHE A 31 3.33 17.63 -7.13
N GLU A 32 3.11 18.44 -6.08
CA GLU A 32 3.02 19.91 -6.18
C GLU A 32 4.32 20.53 -6.71
N ILE A 33 5.47 20.03 -6.29
CA ILE A 33 6.77 20.48 -6.79
C ILE A 33 6.94 20.10 -8.26
N LEU A 34 6.65 18.87 -8.62
CA LEU A 34 6.75 18.36 -9.99
C LEU A 34 5.81 19.09 -10.93
N SER A 35 4.57 19.36 -10.50
CA SER A 35 3.55 20.04 -11.31
C SER A 35 3.88 21.49 -11.66
N LYS A 36 4.84 22.11 -10.95
CA LYS A 36 5.34 23.47 -11.23
C LYS A 36 6.57 23.47 -12.13
N HIS A 37 7.12 22.29 -12.44
CA HIS A 37 8.32 22.21 -13.26
C HIS A 37 8.00 22.38 -14.74
N PRO A 38 8.68 23.28 -15.49
CA PRO A 38 8.28 23.66 -16.86
C PRO A 38 8.38 22.54 -17.91
N ARG A 39 9.07 21.44 -17.60
CA ARG A 39 9.20 20.25 -18.48
C ARG A 39 8.30 19.10 -18.09
N ILE A 40 7.46 19.25 -17.06
CA ILE A 40 6.58 18.18 -16.57
C ILE A 40 5.13 18.56 -16.87
N ASP A 41 4.45 17.66 -17.55
CA ASP A 41 3.02 17.75 -17.73
C ASP A 41 2.33 17.26 -16.43
N ARG A 42 1.63 18.17 -15.76
CA ARG A 42 0.92 17.91 -14.52
C ARG A 42 -0.09 16.75 -14.65
N ASP A 43 -0.78 16.69 -15.78
CA ASP A 43 -1.85 15.71 -16.01
C ASP A 43 -1.31 14.31 -16.35
N ARG A 44 0.01 14.16 -16.41
CA ARG A 44 0.73 12.91 -16.68
C ARG A 44 1.60 12.44 -15.52
N ILE A 45 1.44 13.00 -14.33
CA ILE A 45 2.15 12.54 -13.12
C ILE A 45 1.40 11.34 -12.56
N SER A 46 2.05 10.18 -12.56
CA SER A 46 1.56 8.94 -11.96
C SER A 46 2.32 8.62 -10.67
N ILE A 47 1.76 7.72 -9.84
CA ILE A 47 2.41 7.27 -8.61
C ILE A 47 2.58 5.74 -8.62
N THR A 48 3.75 5.27 -8.19
CA THR A 48 4.02 3.84 -7.96
C THR A 48 4.79 3.65 -6.67
N GLY A 49 4.61 2.50 -6.06
CA GLY A 49 5.30 2.16 -4.82
C GLY A 49 5.20 0.68 -4.49
N TRP A 50 6.09 0.23 -3.60
CA TRP A 50 6.29 -1.16 -3.20
C TRP A 50 6.03 -1.34 -1.71
N SER A 51 5.35 -2.41 -1.33
CA SER A 51 5.08 -2.75 0.07
C SER A 51 4.40 -1.59 0.81
N LEU A 52 5.02 -1.00 1.83
CA LEU A 52 4.56 0.23 2.46
C LEU A 52 4.31 1.36 1.44
N GLY A 53 5.23 1.53 0.47
CA GLY A 53 5.04 2.46 -0.65
C GLY A 53 3.88 2.07 -1.57
N GLY A 54 3.59 0.78 -1.71
CA GLY A 54 2.38 0.26 -2.36
C GLY A 54 1.11 0.71 -1.64
N GLY A 55 1.11 0.66 -0.31
CA GLY A 55 0.04 1.22 0.52
C GLY A 55 -0.13 2.72 0.33
N VAL A 56 0.97 3.49 0.32
CA VAL A 56 0.94 4.92 0.01
C VAL A 56 0.32 5.17 -1.37
N THR A 57 0.73 4.40 -2.38
CA THR A 57 0.18 4.49 -3.74
C THR A 57 -1.32 4.20 -3.78
N LEU A 58 -1.76 3.13 -3.12
CA LEU A 58 -3.16 2.72 -3.08
C LEU A 58 -4.03 3.78 -2.37
N PHE A 59 -3.64 4.15 -1.15
CA PHE A 59 -4.43 5.08 -0.32
C PHE A 59 -4.27 6.55 -0.71
N SER A 60 -3.29 6.91 -1.55
CA SER A 60 -3.27 8.25 -2.17
C SER A 60 -4.42 8.48 -3.16
N ALA A 61 -5.11 7.41 -3.60
CA ALA A 61 -6.33 7.49 -4.39
C ALA A 61 -7.61 7.57 -3.52
N TRP A 62 -7.52 7.36 -2.22
CA TRP A 62 -8.66 7.37 -1.31
C TRP A 62 -9.13 8.78 -1.03
N LEU A 63 -10.39 9.09 -1.38
CA LEU A 63 -10.90 10.47 -1.36
C LEU A 63 -10.93 11.11 0.03
N PRO A 64 -11.25 10.42 1.15
CA PRO A 64 -11.17 11.03 2.48
C PRO A 64 -9.77 11.59 2.78
N VAL A 65 -8.70 10.83 2.51
CA VAL A 65 -7.31 11.33 2.69
C VAL A 65 -6.98 12.46 1.72
N ASN A 66 -7.40 12.33 0.44
CA ASN A 66 -7.19 13.38 -0.55
C ASN A 66 -7.86 14.69 -0.13
N ASN A 67 -9.12 14.61 0.30
CA ASN A 67 -9.89 15.77 0.76
C ASN A 67 -9.28 16.42 2.02
N ALA A 68 -8.80 15.61 2.95
CA ALA A 68 -8.20 16.09 4.19
C ALA A 68 -6.83 16.78 3.97
N ILE A 69 -6.05 16.32 2.98
CA ILE A 69 -4.69 16.84 2.75
C ILE A 69 -4.68 17.89 1.64
N ASN A 70 -5.07 17.54 0.42
CA ASN A 70 -5.09 18.45 -0.72
C ASN A 70 -5.90 17.90 -1.90
N GLN A 71 -7.11 18.39 -2.07
CA GLN A 71 -8.05 18.02 -3.15
C GLN A 71 -7.53 18.33 -4.57
N ASN A 72 -6.52 19.19 -4.73
CA ASN A 72 -5.96 19.56 -6.02
C ASN A 72 -4.91 18.57 -6.54
N VAL A 73 -4.52 17.58 -5.73
CA VAL A 73 -3.59 16.53 -6.16
C VAL A 73 -4.39 15.39 -6.78
N LYS A 74 -4.14 15.16 -8.07
CA LYS A 74 -4.73 14.05 -8.82
C LYS A 74 -3.66 13.37 -9.64
N PHE A 75 -3.22 12.20 -9.20
CA PHE A 75 -2.31 11.39 -9.99
C PHE A 75 -3.02 10.80 -11.21
N LYS A 76 -2.32 10.71 -12.33
CA LYS A 76 -2.83 10.14 -13.59
C LYS A 76 -3.20 8.66 -13.44
N SER A 77 -2.39 7.91 -12.70
CA SER A 77 -2.61 6.50 -12.39
C SER A 77 -1.87 6.09 -11.12
N HIS A 78 -2.31 4.99 -10.50
CA HIS A 78 -1.76 4.43 -9.27
C HIS A 78 -1.36 2.97 -9.50
N LEU A 79 -0.06 2.65 -9.48
CA LEU A 79 0.45 1.29 -9.63
C LEU A 79 1.07 0.82 -8.32
N ALA A 80 0.36 -0.03 -7.58
CA ALA A 80 0.75 -0.51 -6.27
C ALA A 80 1.31 -1.93 -6.34
N PHE A 81 2.59 -2.11 -5.99
CA PHE A 81 3.21 -3.41 -5.85
C PHE A 81 3.03 -3.90 -4.41
N TYR A 82 2.39 -5.05 -4.27
CA TYR A 82 2.12 -5.78 -3.02
C TYR A 82 1.77 -4.86 -1.84
N PRO A 83 0.68 -4.06 -1.98
CA PRO A 83 0.23 -3.15 -0.94
C PRO A 83 -0.43 -3.89 0.23
N PRO A 84 -0.48 -3.29 1.44
CA PRO A 84 -1.19 -3.84 2.59
C PRO A 84 -2.71 -3.63 2.46
N CYS A 85 -3.40 -4.47 1.67
CA CYS A 85 -4.86 -4.40 1.49
C CYS A 85 -5.68 -4.85 2.71
N PHE A 86 -5.04 -5.30 3.77
CA PHE A 86 -5.69 -5.67 5.03
C PHE A 86 -6.13 -4.45 5.87
N PHE A 87 -5.90 -3.24 5.40
CA PHE A 87 -6.59 -2.04 5.88
C PHE A 87 -7.82 -1.80 5.01
N GLU A 88 -9.00 -2.09 5.55
CA GLU A 88 -10.25 -2.01 4.83
C GLU A 88 -11.01 -0.72 5.21
N PRO A 89 -11.11 0.28 4.30
CA PRO A 89 -11.79 1.54 4.61
C PRO A 89 -13.31 1.35 4.68
N GLU A 90 -13.94 2.03 5.65
CA GLU A 90 -15.39 2.14 5.76
C GLU A 90 -15.95 2.91 4.56
N ASN A 91 -15.36 4.06 4.28
CA ASN A 91 -15.68 4.84 3.10
C ASN A 91 -14.88 4.32 1.91
N ILE A 92 -15.58 3.77 0.92
CA ILE A 92 -15.01 3.15 -0.27
C ILE A 92 -14.92 4.10 -1.48
N GLN A 93 -14.91 5.41 -1.23
CA GLN A 93 -14.76 6.41 -2.29
C GLN A 93 -13.29 6.58 -2.66
N PHE A 94 -12.97 6.21 -3.90
CA PHE A 94 -11.65 6.36 -4.50
C PHE A 94 -11.71 7.26 -5.73
N SER A 95 -10.58 7.82 -6.12
CA SER A 95 -10.48 8.63 -7.32
C SER A 95 -10.87 7.84 -8.58
N ASP A 96 -11.30 8.53 -9.62
CA ASP A 96 -11.61 7.96 -10.94
C ASP A 96 -10.35 7.57 -11.75
N SER A 97 -9.16 7.93 -11.26
CA SER A 97 -7.89 7.56 -11.88
C SER A 97 -7.67 6.05 -11.83
N PRO A 98 -7.10 5.44 -12.87
CA PRO A 98 -6.83 4.00 -12.89
C PRO A 98 -5.93 3.57 -11.72
N ILE A 99 -6.34 2.54 -11.00
CA ILE A 99 -5.58 1.88 -9.95
C ILE A 99 -5.27 0.45 -10.38
N HIS A 100 -4.03 0.00 -10.22
CA HIS A 100 -3.69 -1.39 -10.46
C HIS A 100 -2.82 -1.92 -9.34
N ILE A 101 -3.19 -3.08 -8.80
CA ILE A 101 -2.44 -3.79 -7.76
C ILE A 101 -1.74 -4.98 -8.42
N LEU A 102 -0.44 -5.12 -8.15
CA LEU A 102 0.38 -6.27 -8.51
C LEU A 102 0.82 -6.97 -7.23
N ILE A 103 0.51 -8.26 -7.06
CA ILE A 103 0.80 -8.97 -5.82
C ILE A 103 1.20 -10.42 -6.08
N GLY A 104 2.02 -11.00 -5.20
CA GLY A 104 2.37 -12.41 -5.25
C GLY A 104 1.30 -13.27 -4.59
N GLU A 105 0.99 -14.43 -5.18
CA GLU A 105 0.03 -15.40 -4.63
C GLU A 105 0.43 -15.89 -3.23
N LEU A 106 1.72 -16.13 -3.02
CA LEU A 106 2.30 -16.66 -1.78
C LEU A 106 2.79 -15.57 -0.83
N ASP A 107 2.40 -14.31 -1.08
CA ASP A 107 2.76 -13.20 -0.19
C ASP A 107 2.06 -13.36 1.16
N ASN A 108 2.84 -13.56 2.22
CA ASN A 108 2.36 -13.66 3.59
C ASN A 108 2.80 -12.46 4.47
N TRP A 109 3.45 -11.49 3.86
CA TRP A 109 3.73 -10.19 4.48
C TRP A 109 2.57 -9.22 4.28
N THR A 110 2.17 -9.06 3.01
CA THR A 110 0.99 -8.32 2.58
C THR A 110 0.14 -9.26 1.72
N PRO A 111 -0.74 -10.09 2.31
CA PRO A 111 -1.36 -11.21 1.64
C PRO A 111 -2.29 -10.81 0.48
N ALA A 112 -2.36 -11.67 -0.55
CA ALA A 112 -3.15 -11.44 -1.76
C ALA A 112 -4.67 -11.49 -1.49
N LYS A 113 -5.12 -12.37 -0.62
CA LYS A 113 -6.56 -12.58 -0.34
C LYS A 113 -7.30 -11.31 0.12
N PRO A 114 -6.78 -10.50 1.05
CA PRO A 114 -7.38 -9.19 1.34
C PRO A 114 -7.46 -8.27 0.12
N CYS A 115 -6.47 -8.29 -0.79
CA CYS A 115 -6.52 -7.49 -2.00
C CYS A 115 -7.63 -7.92 -2.97
N GLU A 116 -7.94 -9.21 -3.06
CA GLU A 116 -9.06 -9.71 -3.86
C GLU A 116 -10.41 -9.16 -3.33
N GLY A 117 -10.63 -9.26 -2.02
CA GLY A 117 -11.82 -8.70 -1.36
C GLY A 117 -11.93 -7.18 -1.53
N PHE A 118 -10.83 -6.49 -1.30
CA PHE A 118 -10.73 -5.04 -1.46
C PHE A 118 -11.08 -4.59 -2.89
N VAL A 119 -10.46 -5.20 -3.91
CA VAL A 119 -10.72 -4.88 -5.31
C VAL A 119 -12.15 -5.21 -5.72
N SER A 120 -12.69 -6.35 -5.27
CA SER A 120 -14.09 -6.73 -5.54
C SER A 120 -15.06 -5.68 -4.96
N LYS A 121 -14.86 -5.27 -3.70
CA LYS A 121 -15.68 -4.25 -3.03
C LYS A 121 -15.66 -2.91 -3.76
N LEU A 122 -14.47 -2.46 -4.18
CA LEU A 122 -14.30 -1.20 -4.91
C LEU A 122 -14.89 -1.24 -6.32
N LYS A 123 -14.72 -2.33 -7.06
CA LYS A 123 -15.35 -2.51 -8.39
C LYS A 123 -16.86 -2.44 -8.33
N ASN A 124 -17.48 -3.04 -7.31
CA ASN A 124 -18.92 -2.97 -7.10
C ASN A 124 -19.42 -1.55 -6.85
N ASN A 125 -18.52 -0.62 -6.50
CA ASN A 125 -18.78 0.81 -6.32
C ASN A 125 -18.18 1.66 -7.45
N SER A 126 -18.01 1.06 -8.63
CA SER A 126 -17.60 1.73 -9.87
C SER A 126 -16.19 2.33 -9.86
N ALA A 127 -15.31 1.93 -8.92
CA ALA A 127 -13.92 2.35 -8.95
C ALA A 127 -13.14 1.70 -10.11
N ASN A 128 -12.27 2.46 -10.75
CA ASN A 128 -11.40 1.97 -11.81
C ASN A 128 -10.15 1.27 -11.22
N ILE A 129 -10.36 0.10 -10.64
CA ILE A 129 -9.31 -0.68 -9.97
C ILE A 129 -9.19 -2.09 -10.55
N ASN A 130 -7.96 -2.58 -10.69
CA ASN A 130 -7.67 -3.93 -11.14
C ASN A 130 -6.58 -4.58 -10.28
N LEU A 131 -6.51 -5.92 -10.33
CA LEU A 131 -5.58 -6.76 -9.60
C LEU A 131 -4.94 -7.76 -10.55
N THR A 132 -3.62 -7.93 -10.43
CA THR A 132 -2.88 -9.05 -11.01
C THR A 132 -2.20 -9.81 -9.90
N ILE A 133 -2.46 -11.12 -9.82
CA ILE A 133 -1.82 -12.03 -8.89
C ILE A 133 -0.79 -12.85 -9.66
N TYR A 134 0.45 -12.86 -9.19
CA TYR A 134 1.54 -13.63 -9.78
C TYR A 134 1.68 -14.97 -9.06
N GLU A 135 1.36 -16.05 -9.76
CA GLU A 135 1.43 -17.42 -9.27
C GLU A 135 2.84 -17.77 -8.76
N GLY A 136 2.92 -18.51 -7.65
CA GLY A 136 4.16 -18.94 -7.02
C GLY A 136 5.07 -17.82 -6.53
N SER A 137 4.59 -16.59 -6.46
CA SER A 137 5.38 -15.40 -6.10
C SER A 137 5.14 -14.99 -4.66
N HIS A 138 6.23 -14.66 -3.96
CA HIS A 138 6.22 -14.12 -2.60
C HIS A 138 6.30 -12.59 -2.59
N HIS A 139 6.33 -12.00 -1.39
CA HIS A 139 6.60 -10.56 -1.22
C HIS A 139 7.91 -10.17 -1.90
N SER A 140 7.97 -8.98 -2.52
CA SER A 140 9.14 -8.50 -3.27
C SER A 140 9.54 -9.41 -4.46
N PHE A 141 8.56 -9.99 -5.16
CA PHE A 141 8.77 -10.86 -6.32
C PHE A 141 9.52 -10.18 -7.48
N ASP A 142 9.53 -8.86 -7.51
CA ASP A 142 10.24 -8.03 -8.49
C ASP A 142 11.74 -7.89 -8.23
N LYS A 143 12.27 -8.41 -7.11
CA LYS A 143 13.71 -8.44 -6.82
C LYS A 143 14.46 -9.45 -7.68
N ASP A 144 15.74 -9.20 -7.83
CA ASP A 144 16.70 -10.15 -8.42
C ASP A 144 17.51 -10.84 -7.30
N SER A 145 16.80 -11.65 -6.50
CA SER A 145 17.38 -12.38 -5.38
C SER A 145 16.55 -13.63 -5.07
N PRO A 146 17.16 -14.69 -4.54
CA PRO A 146 16.42 -15.89 -4.15
C PRO A 146 15.37 -15.56 -3.07
N VAL A 147 14.36 -16.42 -2.97
CA VAL A 147 13.40 -16.36 -1.87
C VAL A 147 14.09 -16.77 -0.57
N ILE A 148 13.97 -15.93 0.44
CA ILE A 148 14.48 -16.19 1.79
C ILE A 148 13.37 -15.97 2.82
N ARG A 149 13.54 -16.54 4.02
CA ARG A 149 12.64 -16.37 5.13
C ARG A 149 13.22 -15.39 6.16
N ASN A 150 12.42 -14.44 6.59
CA ASN A 150 12.72 -13.54 7.70
C ASN A 150 11.86 -13.91 8.92
N GLU A 151 12.46 -14.56 9.91
CA GLU A 151 11.77 -15.04 11.11
C GLU A 151 11.27 -13.91 12.02
N ASN A 152 11.83 -12.71 11.92
CA ASN A 152 11.48 -11.58 12.76
C ASN A 152 10.40 -10.68 12.16
N ALA A 153 10.12 -10.80 10.87
CA ALA A 153 9.12 -9.97 10.22
C ALA A 153 7.69 -10.40 10.57
N TYR A 154 6.79 -9.43 10.58
CA TYR A 154 5.38 -9.65 10.85
C TYR A 154 4.67 -10.29 9.64
N ASN A 155 3.95 -11.37 9.90
CA ASN A 155 3.05 -12.03 8.96
C ASN A 155 1.63 -11.56 9.24
N PHE A 156 0.98 -10.94 8.26
CA PHE A 156 -0.36 -10.36 8.37
C PHE A 156 -1.45 -11.21 7.69
N SER A 157 -1.19 -12.49 7.42
CA SER A 157 -2.12 -13.36 6.69
C SER A 157 -3.51 -13.46 7.31
N ASP A 158 -3.60 -13.34 8.65
CA ASP A 158 -4.85 -13.46 9.40
C ASP A 158 -5.40 -12.09 9.85
N CYS A 159 -4.77 -10.99 9.41
CA CYS A 159 -5.18 -9.65 9.80
C CYS A 159 -6.12 -9.01 8.78
N LEU A 160 -7.15 -8.33 9.31
CA LEU A 160 -8.01 -7.43 8.56
C LEU A 160 -8.43 -6.30 9.50
N PHE A 161 -7.94 -5.09 9.26
CA PHE A 161 -8.21 -3.92 10.08
C PHE A 161 -9.19 -2.99 9.39
N GLN A 162 -10.15 -2.48 10.14
CA GLN A 162 -11.04 -1.45 9.62
C GLN A 162 -10.36 -0.09 9.69
N LEU A 163 -10.49 0.69 8.62
CA LEU A 163 -10.01 2.06 8.53
C LEU A 163 -11.20 3.00 8.48
N THR A 164 -11.36 3.85 9.52
CA THR A 164 -12.44 4.83 9.58
C THR A 164 -12.24 5.99 8.63
N GLU A 165 -13.29 6.79 8.37
CA GLU A 165 -13.18 8.00 7.54
C GLU A 165 -12.21 9.04 8.13
N ASP A 166 -12.11 9.09 9.46
CA ASP A 166 -11.20 9.99 10.18
C ASP A 166 -9.73 9.51 10.16
N GLY A 167 -9.50 8.30 9.63
CA GLY A 167 -8.15 7.73 9.47
C GLY A 167 -7.71 6.87 10.65
N ASP A 168 -8.57 6.55 11.59
CA ASP A 168 -8.30 5.61 12.67
C ASP A 168 -8.29 4.17 12.15
N VAL A 169 -7.28 3.40 12.56
CA VAL A 169 -7.22 1.96 12.30
C VAL A 169 -7.77 1.23 13.52
N LEU A 170 -8.82 0.44 13.33
CA LEU A 170 -9.50 -0.29 14.39
C LEU A 170 -8.99 -1.71 14.52
N MET A 171 -8.92 -2.23 15.75
CA MET A 171 -8.60 -3.64 16.02
C MET A 171 -9.67 -4.58 15.45
N ASN A 172 -9.24 -5.75 14.97
CA ASN A 172 -10.13 -6.74 14.34
C ASN A 172 -11.36 -7.14 15.16
N TYR A 173 -11.26 -7.19 16.48
CA TYR A 173 -12.29 -7.82 17.32
C TYR A 173 -13.07 -6.87 18.21
N LEU A 174 -12.52 -5.75 18.60
CA LEU A 174 -13.12 -4.86 19.58
C LEU A 174 -13.40 -3.46 19.03
N ASN A 175 -13.08 -3.20 17.77
CA ASN A 175 -13.19 -1.89 17.13
C ASN A 175 -12.54 -0.76 17.95
N ILE A 176 -11.46 -1.09 18.70
CA ILE A 176 -10.70 -0.11 19.47
C ILE A 176 -9.68 0.56 18.54
N PRO A 177 -9.65 1.90 18.48
CA PRO A 177 -8.67 2.61 17.66
C PRO A 177 -7.23 2.31 18.10
N MET A 178 -6.38 1.90 17.17
CA MET A 178 -4.94 1.66 17.38
C MET A 178 -4.16 2.98 17.34
N SER A 179 -4.55 3.94 18.17
CA SER A 179 -4.09 5.34 18.14
C SER A 179 -2.68 5.56 18.70
N ASN A 180 -2.08 4.55 19.32
CA ASN A 180 -0.71 4.62 19.85
C ASN A 180 0.00 3.27 19.74
N SER A 181 1.31 3.25 19.98
CA SER A 181 2.16 2.06 19.82
C SER A 181 1.78 0.90 20.76
N PHE A 182 1.21 1.18 21.94
CA PHE A 182 0.75 0.14 22.87
C PHE A 182 -0.52 -0.54 22.32
N LEU A 183 -1.52 0.25 21.91
CA LEU A 183 -2.76 -0.27 21.32
C LEU A 183 -2.52 -1.00 19.99
N GLN A 184 -1.56 -0.53 19.18
CA GLN A 184 -1.15 -1.23 17.96
C GLN A 184 -0.54 -2.60 18.26
N LYS A 185 0.37 -2.69 19.26
CA LYS A 185 0.93 -3.98 19.68
C LYS A 185 -0.16 -4.91 20.20
N LEU A 186 -1.10 -4.39 20.96
CA LEU A 186 -2.24 -5.15 21.45
C LEU A 186 -3.10 -5.67 20.29
N GLY A 187 -3.45 -4.81 19.32
CA GLY A 187 -4.23 -5.19 18.12
C GLY A 187 -3.53 -6.25 17.28
N PHE A 188 -2.22 -6.14 17.12
CA PHE A 188 -1.43 -7.12 16.37
C PHE A 188 -1.35 -8.49 17.06
N MET A 189 -1.42 -8.55 18.38
CA MET A 189 -1.39 -9.84 19.12
C MET A 189 -2.53 -10.79 18.74
N PHE A 190 -3.62 -10.28 18.18
CA PHE A 190 -4.79 -11.09 17.81
C PHE A 190 -4.73 -11.70 16.41
N CYS A 191 -3.87 -11.19 15.52
CA CYS A 191 -3.84 -11.67 14.14
C CYS A 191 -2.44 -11.78 13.53
N VAL A 192 -1.43 -11.14 14.13
CA VAL A 192 -0.07 -11.15 13.58
C VAL A 192 0.71 -12.36 14.09
N SER A 193 1.33 -13.10 13.19
CA SER A 193 2.36 -14.11 13.49
C SER A 193 3.76 -13.62 13.08
N ARG A 194 4.75 -14.47 13.15
CA ARG A 194 6.14 -14.19 12.76
C ARG A 194 6.57 -15.10 11.63
N GLY A 195 7.51 -14.61 10.83
CA GLY A 195 8.10 -15.34 9.73
C GLY A 195 7.40 -15.10 8.40
N VAL A 196 8.10 -14.43 7.49
CA VAL A 196 7.62 -14.15 6.14
C VAL A 196 8.64 -14.62 5.11
N ASN A 197 8.14 -15.08 3.97
CA ASN A 197 8.96 -15.39 2.81
C ASN A 197 8.93 -14.19 1.85
N TYR A 198 10.10 -13.82 1.34
CA TYR A 198 10.20 -12.76 0.35
C TYR A 198 11.39 -12.99 -0.59
N GLY A 199 11.27 -12.54 -1.81
CA GLY A 199 12.33 -12.69 -2.81
C GLY A 199 11.78 -12.80 -4.22
N GLY A 200 12.69 -12.80 -5.20
CA GLY A 200 12.36 -12.70 -6.60
C GLY A 200 11.69 -13.91 -7.21
N ASN A 201 10.85 -13.62 -8.19
CA ASN A 201 10.36 -14.56 -9.20
C ASN A 201 10.67 -13.96 -10.57
N PRO A 202 11.62 -14.50 -11.34
CA PRO A 202 12.07 -13.88 -12.61
C PRO A 202 10.93 -13.64 -13.60
N VAL A 203 10.00 -14.58 -13.72
CA VAL A 203 8.84 -14.46 -14.64
C VAL A 203 7.89 -13.35 -14.22
N ALA A 204 7.54 -13.32 -12.94
CA ALA A 204 6.69 -12.27 -12.38
C ALA A 204 7.36 -10.89 -12.46
N ARG A 205 8.68 -10.82 -12.21
CA ARG A 205 9.48 -9.60 -12.34
C ARG A 205 9.43 -9.04 -13.76
N GLU A 206 9.74 -9.84 -14.76
CA GLU A 206 9.73 -9.42 -16.17
C GLU A 206 8.34 -8.95 -16.59
N SER A 207 7.32 -9.75 -16.29
CA SER A 207 5.91 -9.45 -16.60
C SER A 207 5.43 -8.18 -15.93
N SER A 208 5.73 -7.99 -14.64
CA SER A 208 5.31 -6.79 -13.89
C SER A 208 5.95 -5.51 -14.41
N PHE A 209 7.23 -5.53 -14.78
CA PHE A 209 7.89 -4.36 -15.36
C PHE A 209 7.42 -4.07 -16.78
N ALA A 210 7.14 -5.10 -17.59
CA ALA A 210 6.52 -4.91 -18.89
C ALA A 210 5.11 -4.30 -18.77
N PHE A 211 4.35 -4.74 -17.79
CA PHE A 211 3.05 -4.16 -17.47
C PHE A 211 3.18 -2.69 -17.01
N ALA A 212 4.09 -2.42 -16.07
CA ALA A 212 4.30 -1.08 -15.53
C ALA A 212 4.61 -0.05 -16.63
N LYS A 213 5.46 -0.39 -17.61
CA LYS A 213 5.77 0.48 -18.76
C LYS A 213 4.55 0.85 -19.62
N LYS A 214 3.53 0.00 -19.66
CA LYS A 214 2.32 0.26 -20.45
C LYS A 214 1.26 1.01 -19.65
N PHE A 215 1.24 0.76 -18.35
CA PHE A 215 0.21 1.30 -17.46
C PHE A 215 0.52 2.74 -17.01
N MET A 216 1.80 3.04 -16.77
CA MET A 216 2.29 4.36 -16.35
C MET A 216 2.56 5.30 -17.54
#